data_25132184bf8304753c24a79bd2539291
#
_entry.id   25132184bf8304753c24a79bd2539291
#
_cell.length_a   1.000
_cell.length_b   1.000
_cell.length_c   1.000
_cell.angle_alpha   90.00
_cell.angle_beta   90.00
_cell.angle_gamma   90.00
#
_symmetry.space_group_name_H-M   'P 1'
#
loop_
_entity.id
_entity.type
_entity.pdbx_description
1 polymer ?
#
loop_
_entity_poly.entity_id
_entity_poly.type
_entity_poly.pdbx_seq_one_letter_code
_entity_poly.pdbx_strand_id
1 'polypeptide(L)'
;MKVKVFIAMIAVALGGLIIWSCTQDEMENGQVTYRYSAEEIATLRAMAEKYGVPEVVFPTESSNKLLALKDMEDIFKTFGAIKYSLSMPLEHQDSTVTSITYKTKKPLVPSLRKKRASGGESSSYSFTELVSSYPATLTFKVSWNPNRDQNGNITSYSLFVSGSLELPMALVSRGYFYQNGTTSYSKNYDETLNLTYKCDLCHYDGYGQTIKEPISFTHKIRACLNFPV
;
A
#
# COMPACT_ATOMS: atom_id res chain seq x y z
N MET A 1 -9.61 38.67 44.88
CA MET A 1 -10.44 37.48 44.57
C MET A 1 -10.99 37.40 43.15
N LYS A 2 -10.75 38.38 42.26
CA LYS A 2 -11.31 38.39 40.88
C LYS A 2 -10.43 37.69 39.80
N VAL A 3 -9.15 37.47 40.03
CA VAL A 3 -8.24 36.88 39.08
C VAL A 3 -8.32 35.33 39.03
N LYS A 4 -8.63 34.67 40.16
CA LYS A 4 -8.75 33.21 40.25
C LYS A 4 -9.98 32.65 39.53
N VAL A 5 -11.05 33.44 39.42
CA VAL A 5 -12.29 33.03 38.71
C VAL A 5 -12.08 33.11 37.19
N PHE A 6 -11.26 34.03 36.69
CA PHE A 6 -11.01 34.21 35.28
C PHE A 6 -10.14 33.07 34.69
N ILE A 7 -9.17 32.57 35.46
CA ILE A 7 -8.31 31.44 35.06
C ILE A 7 -9.12 30.15 35.06
N ALA A 8 -10.07 29.96 35.96
CA ALA A 8 -10.94 28.78 35.95
C ALA A 8 -11.92 28.76 34.77
N MET A 9 -12.40 29.93 34.30
CA MET A 9 -13.25 29.98 33.10
C MET A 9 -12.48 29.72 31.79
N ILE A 10 -11.21 30.13 31.69
CA ILE A 10 -10.37 29.86 30.52
C ILE A 10 -10.00 28.35 30.46
N ALA A 11 -9.78 27.73 31.63
CA ALA A 11 -9.50 26.28 31.68
C ALA A 11 -10.71 25.41 31.28
N VAL A 12 -11.92 25.84 31.55
CA VAL A 12 -13.18 25.18 31.17
C VAL A 12 -13.44 25.40 29.66
N ALA A 13 -13.10 26.57 29.11
CA ALA A 13 -13.24 26.85 27.68
C ALA A 13 -12.23 26.07 26.81
N LEU A 14 -11.00 25.82 27.31
CA LEU A 14 -9.98 25.02 26.62
C LEU A 14 -10.15 23.51 26.82
N GLY A 15 -10.76 23.07 27.92
CA GLY A 15 -11.06 21.65 28.19
C GLY A 15 -12.35 21.18 27.51
N GLY A 16 -13.24 22.08 27.10
CA GLY A 16 -14.50 21.75 26.41
C GLY A 16 -14.36 21.54 24.92
N LEU A 17 -13.21 21.90 24.30
CA LEU A 17 -12.98 21.79 22.87
C LEU A 17 -12.44 20.41 22.41
N ILE A 18 -12.18 19.48 23.33
CA ILE A 18 -11.60 18.15 23.00
C ILE A 18 -12.69 17.05 22.88
N ILE A 19 -13.94 17.32 23.24
CA ILE A 19 -14.98 16.28 23.33
C ILE A 19 -16.05 16.38 22.23
N TRP A 20 -15.97 17.36 21.32
CA TRP A 20 -17.03 17.54 20.31
C TRP A 20 -16.48 17.61 18.90
N SER A 21 -15.94 16.49 18.44
CA SER A 21 -15.55 16.29 17.05
C SER A 21 -16.26 15.07 16.45
N CYS A 22 -17.56 15.02 16.61
CA CYS A 22 -18.45 14.29 15.72
C CYS A 22 -19.58 15.25 15.39
N THR A 23 -19.39 16.07 14.37
CA THR A 23 -20.49 16.85 13.81
C THR A 23 -21.49 15.88 13.21
N GLN A 24 -22.60 15.79 13.90
CA GLN A 24 -23.81 15.16 13.45
C GLN A 24 -24.47 16.15 12.50
N ASP A 25 -24.26 16.01 11.19
CA ASP A 25 -24.87 16.85 10.18
C ASP A 25 -25.88 16.08 9.35
N GLU A 26 -27.09 16.63 9.36
CA GLU A 26 -28.23 16.50 8.46
C GLU A 26 -28.93 15.13 8.39
N MET A 27 -30.13 15.11 9.01
CA MET A 27 -31.16 14.14 8.74
C MET A 27 -31.78 14.40 7.35
N GLU A 28 -31.24 13.80 6.32
CA GLU A 28 -31.96 13.61 5.07
C GLU A 28 -32.56 12.20 5.09
N ASN A 29 -33.87 12.11 5.15
CA ASN A 29 -34.64 10.86 5.23
C ASN A 29 -34.47 9.98 6.50
N GLY A 30 -34.15 10.56 7.66
CA GLY A 30 -34.12 9.81 8.93
C GLY A 30 -32.90 8.90 9.10
N GLN A 31 -31.92 8.94 8.19
CA GLN A 31 -30.67 8.17 8.28
C GLN A 31 -29.54 9.08 8.76
N VAL A 32 -28.91 8.71 9.88
CA VAL A 32 -27.75 9.44 10.42
C VAL A 32 -26.54 9.13 9.54
N THR A 33 -25.91 10.16 8.98
CA THR A 33 -24.67 10.06 8.23
C THR A 33 -23.53 10.67 9.02
N TYR A 34 -22.44 9.91 9.15
CA TYR A 34 -21.21 10.34 9.84
C TYR A 34 -20.20 10.86 8.81
N ARG A 35 -19.55 12.01 9.06
CA ARG A 35 -18.55 12.61 8.17
C ARG A 35 -17.33 13.05 8.97
N TYR A 36 -16.15 12.98 8.35
CA TYR A 36 -14.95 13.63 8.88
C TYR A 36 -15.05 15.15 8.71
N SER A 37 -14.64 15.90 9.73
CA SER A 37 -14.47 17.34 9.64
C SER A 37 -13.35 17.72 8.68
N ALA A 38 -13.30 18.97 8.22
CA ALA A 38 -12.23 19.46 7.36
C ALA A 38 -10.83 19.33 7.98
N GLU A 39 -10.73 19.51 9.31
CA GLU A 39 -9.47 19.34 10.06
C GLU A 39 -9.03 17.87 10.14
N GLU A 40 -9.98 16.94 10.35
CA GLU A 40 -9.71 15.51 10.34
C GLU A 40 -9.27 15.04 8.96
N ILE A 41 -9.92 15.51 7.88
CA ILE A 41 -9.51 15.22 6.49
C ILE A 41 -8.08 15.73 6.22
N ALA A 42 -7.74 16.93 6.67
CA ALA A 42 -6.39 17.48 6.54
C ALA A 42 -5.37 16.62 7.31
N THR A 43 -5.73 16.20 8.52
CA THR A 43 -4.91 15.31 9.34
C THR A 43 -4.71 13.94 8.69
N LEU A 44 -5.77 13.34 8.15
CA LEU A 44 -5.72 12.06 7.43
C LEU A 44 -4.81 12.15 6.19
N ARG A 45 -4.87 13.24 5.43
CA ARG A 45 -4.00 13.46 4.27
C ARG A 45 -2.53 13.59 4.68
N ALA A 46 -2.24 14.35 5.73
CA ALA A 46 -0.88 14.49 6.26
C ALA A 46 -0.32 13.15 6.78
N MET A 47 -1.15 12.34 7.45
CA MET A 47 -0.77 10.99 7.86
C MET A 47 -0.50 10.08 6.65
N ALA A 48 -1.36 10.08 5.65
CA ALA A 48 -1.20 9.29 4.45
C ALA A 48 0.12 9.63 3.72
N GLU A 49 0.43 10.91 3.57
CA GLU A 49 1.68 11.38 3.00
C GLU A 49 2.91 10.95 3.82
N LYS A 50 2.85 11.07 5.15
CA LYS A 50 3.90 10.62 6.08
C LYS A 50 4.28 9.16 5.88
N TYR A 51 3.31 8.30 5.58
CA TYR A 51 3.51 6.87 5.34
C TYR A 51 3.71 6.49 3.86
N GLY A 52 3.86 7.46 2.96
CA GLY A 52 4.11 7.24 1.53
C GLY A 52 2.91 6.71 0.76
N VAL A 53 1.70 7.05 1.22
CA VAL A 53 0.42 6.69 0.58
C VAL A 53 -0.43 7.93 0.28
N PRO A 54 0.09 8.90 -0.50
CA PRO A 54 -0.57 10.18 -0.72
C PRO A 54 -1.86 10.08 -1.54
N GLU A 55 -2.03 9.01 -2.32
CA GLU A 55 -3.18 8.81 -3.21
C GLU A 55 -4.31 8.02 -2.55
N VAL A 56 -4.20 7.75 -1.24
CA VAL A 56 -5.20 6.98 -0.52
C VAL A 56 -6.58 7.66 -0.60
N VAL A 57 -7.57 6.85 -0.95
CA VAL A 57 -8.99 7.21 -0.91
C VAL A 57 -9.57 6.60 0.36
N PHE A 58 -10.01 7.46 1.26
CA PHE A 58 -10.67 7.08 2.50
C PHE A 58 -12.13 7.53 2.49
N PRO A 59 -13.00 6.85 3.23
CA PRO A 59 -14.39 7.22 3.31
C PRO A 59 -14.53 8.59 3.98
N THR A 60 -15.20 9.51 3.34
CA THR A 60 -15.49 10.84 3.88
C THR A 60 -16.81 10.88 4.64
N GLU A 61 -17.67 9.91 4.39
CA GLU A 61 -18.97 9.76 5.04
C GLU A 61 -19.38 8.29 5.15
N SER A 62 -20.18 7.96 6.15
CA SER A 62 -20.69 6.61 6.41
C SER A 62 -22.08 6.66 7.05
N SER A 63 -22.93 5.71 6.69
CA SER A 63 -24.22 5.50 7.34
C SER A 63 -24.10 4.78 8.70
N ASN A 64 -22.94 4.23 9.04
CA ASN A 64 -22.75 3.46 10.27
C ASN A 64 -21.82 4.18 11.25
N LYS A 65 -20.54 4.27 10.93
CA LYS A 65 -19.50 4.85 11.78
C LYS A 65 -18.28 5.16 10.92
N LEU A 66 -17.53 6.18 11.30
CA LEU A 66 -16.19 6.45 10.77
C LEU A 66 -15.12 5.78 11.64
N LEU A 67 -14.01 5.39 11.02
CA LEU A 67 -12.85 4.92 11.76
C LEU A 67 -12.20 6.05 12.56
N ALA A 68 -11.69 5.74 13.74
CA ALA A 68 -10.90 6.69 14.50
C ALA A 68 -9.60 7.02 13.75
N LEU A 69 -9.08 8.25 13.91
CA LEU A 69 -7.84 8.70 13.27
C LEU A 69 -6.65 7.75 13.52
N LYS A 70 -6.60 7.17 14.74
CA LYS A 70 -5.57 6.19 15.08
C LYS A 70 -5.66 4.91 14.26
N ASP A 71 -6.86 4.41 14.01
CA ASP A 71 -7.08 3.19 13.22
C ASP A 71 -6.72 3.46 11.75
N MET A 72 -7.04 4.66 11.24
CA MET A 72 -6.64 5.12 9.91
C MET A 72 -5.12 5.23 9.79
N GLU A 73 -4.43 5.74 10.82
CA GLU A 73 -2.97 5.81 10.85
C GLU A 73 -2.34 4.42 10.73
N ASP A 74 -2.86 3.41 11.44
CA ASP A 74 -2.38 2.03 11.37
C ASP A 74 -2.61 1.41 9.97
N ILE A 75 -3.70 1.76 9.29
CA ILE A 75 -3.95 1.33 7.91
C ILE A 75 -2.94 1.97 6.96
N PHE A 76 -2.71 3.28 7.02
CA PHE A 76 -1.75 3.97 6.15
C PHE A 76 -0.33 3.46 6.35
N LYS A 77 0.07 3.21 7.59
CA LYS A 77 1.33 2.61 7.94
C LYS A 77 1.49 1.20 7.35
N THR A 78 0.44 0.38 7.38
CA THR A 78 0.44 -0.95 6.77
C THR A 78 0.52 -0.86 5.25
N PHE A 79 -0.24 0.04 4.61
CA PHE A 79 -0.15 0.29 3.17
C PHE A 79 1.26 0.74 2.76
N GLY A 80 1.87 1.66 3.51
CA GLY A 80 3.25 2.09 3.28
C GLY A 80 4.26 0.95 3.40
N ALA A 81 4.10 0.07 4.38
CA ALA A 81 4.94 -1.11 4.55
C ALA A 81 4.80 -2.11 3.38
N ILE A 82 3.59 -2.33 2.89
CA ILE A 82 3.34 -3.15 1.70
C ILE A 82 4.00 -2.50 0.47
N LYS A 83 3.77 -1.21 0.22
CA LYS A 83 4.40 -0.47 -0.90
C LYS A 83 5.91 -0.57 -0.85
N TYR A 84 6.51 -0.41 0.33
CA TYR A 84 7.95 -0.58 0.50
C TYR A 84 8.43 -1.99 0.12
N SER A 85 7.74 -3.05 0.57
CA SER A 85 8.09 -4.43 0.19
C SER A 85 8.03 -4.65 -1.33
N LEU A 86 7.04 -4.07 -2.00
CA LEU A 86 6.83 -4.22 -3.44
C LEU A 86 7.81 -3.38 -4.27
N SER A 87 8.41 -2.33 -3.68
CA SER A 87 9.45 -1.53 -4.33
C SER A 87 10.84 -2.18 -4.32
N MET A 88 11.02 -3.28 -3.58
CA MET A 88 12.29 -3.99 -3.52
C MET A 88 12.70 -4.52 -4.90
N PRO A 89 14.02 -4.59 -5.20
CA PRO A 89 14.50 -5.14 -6.45
C PRO A 89 13.96 -6.55 -6.71
N LEU A 90 13.79 -6.89 -7.99
CA LEU A 90 13.44 -8.25 -8.38
C LEU A 90 14.65 -9.17 -8.30
N GLU A 91 14.45 -10.37 -7.79
CA GLU A 91 15.41 -11.48 -7.83
C GLU A 91 14.91 -12.56 -8.77
N HIS A 92 15.82 -13.12 -9.55
CA HIS A 92 15.56 -14.30 -10.36
C HIS A 92 15.29 -15.49 -9.43
N GLN A 93 14.18 -16.19 -9.66
CA GLN A 93 13.78 -17.33 -8.85
C GLN A 93 13.95 -18.65 -9.61
N ASP A 94 13.47 -18.69 -10.83
CA ASP A 94 13.43 -19.91 -11.61
C ASP A 94 13.44 -19.58 -13.12
N SER A 95 13.98 -20.49 -13.92
CA SER A 95 13.94 -20.41 -15.38
C SER A 95 13.68 -21.77 -16.00
N THR A 96 12.88 -21.76 -17.04
CA THR A 96 12.66 -22.90 -17.93
C THR A 96 13.13 -22.54 -19.33
N VAL A 97 13.02 -23.47 -20.30
CA VAL A 97 13.33 -23.20 -21.68
C VAL A 97 12.49 -22.07 -22.30
N THR A 98 11.30 -21.81 -21.74
CA THR A 98 10.32 -20.87 -22.30
C THR A 98 9.84 -19.81 -21.32
N SER A 99 10.37 -19.76 -20.11
CA SER A 99 9.96 -18.74 -19.12
C SER A 99 11.00 -18.46 -18.05
N ILE A 100 10.93 -17.25 -17.50
CA ILE A 100 11.72 -16.81 -16.34
C ILE A 100 10.76 -16.21 -15.31
N THR A 101 10.98 -16.55 -14.04
CA THR A 101 10.22 -16.01 -12.92
C THR A 101 11.09 -15.12 -12.06
N TYR A 102 10.57 -13.94 -11.72
CA TYR A 102 11.20 -12.96 -10.84
C TYR A 102 10.28 -12.69 -9.65
N LYS A 103 10.86 -12.52 -8.47
CA LYS A 103 10.14 -12.08 -7.27
C LYS A 103 10.80 -10.87 -6.65
N THR A 104 10.02 -10.00 -6.01
CA THR A 104 10.59 -8.95 -5.17
C THR A 104 11.42 -9.55 -4.04
N LYS A 105 12.62 -9.01 -3.86
CA LYS A 105 13.52 -9.39 -2.76
C LYS A 105 12.82 -9.15 -1.43
N LYS A 106 12.95 -10.10 -0.51
CA LYS A 106 12.47 -9.87 0.86
C LYS A 106 13.26 -8.72 1.49
N PRO A 107 12.60 -7.73 2.10
CA PRO A 107 13.31 -6.66 2.79
C PRO A 107 14.25 -7.24 3.85
N LEU A 108 15.52 -6.90 3.77
CA LEU A 108 16.48 -7.24 4.83
C LEU A 108 16.14 -6.36 6.03
N VAL A 109 15.68 -6.96 7.10
CA VAL A 109 15.59 -6.28 8.39
C VAL A 109 17.00 -6.09 8.87
N PRO A 110 17.48 -4.86 9.09
CA PRO A 110 18.67 -4.67 9.88
C PRO A 110 18.42 -5.36 11.23
N SER A 111 19.28 -6.29 11.63
CA SER A 111 19.18 -6.90 12.95
C SER A 111 19.43 -5.78 13.98
N LEU A 112 18.35 -5.12 14.37
CA LEU A 112 18.38 -4.10 15.40
C LEU A 112 18.71 -4.82 16.71
N ARG A 113 20.00 -4.86 17.08
CA ARG A 113 20.38 -5.06 18.47
C ARG A 113 19.50 -4.12 19.28
N LYS A 114 18.68 -4.70 20.19
CA LYS A 114 17.83 -3.96 21.12
C LYS A 114 18.67 -2.91 21.87
N LYS A 115 18.81 -1.70 21.28
CA LYS A 115 19.14 -0.52 22.05
C LYS A 115 17.84 -0.16 22.76
N ARG A 116 17.83 -0.21 24.07
CA ARG A 116 16.79 0.40 24.89
C ARG A 116 16.71 1.87 24.47
N ALA A 117 15.71 2.22 23.66
CA ALA A 117 15.46 3.57 23.24
C ALA A 117 14.69 4.28 24.36
N SER A 118 15.30 5.28 24.92
CA SER A 118 14.60 6.34 25.65
C SER A 118 13.93 7.25 24.63
N GLY A 119 12.59 7.31 24.63
CA GLY A 119 11.75 8.41 24.17
C GLY A 119 11.91 8.85 22.71
N GLY A 120 10.93 8.58 21.86
CA GLY A 120 10.64 9.41 20.69
C GLY A 120 10.62 8.74 19.30
N GLU A 121 11.04 7.49 19.12
CA GLU A 121 11.16 6.85 17.77
C GLU A 121 10.16 5.71 17.49
N SER A 122 8.98 5.77 18.07
CA SER A 122 8.00 4.66 18.03
C SER A 122 7.48 4.34 16.61
N SER A 123 7.35 5.34 15.71
CA SER A 123 6.72 5.13 14.41
C SER A 123 7.63 4.48 13.35
N SER A 124 8.91 4.84 13.30
CA SER A 124 9.87 4.25 12.37
C SER A 124 10.19 2.78 12.71
N TYR A 125 10.31 2.47 14.00
CA TYR A 125 10.54 1.10 14.48
C TYR A 125 9.38 0.17 14.10
N SER A 126 8.15 0.58 14.33
CA SER A 126 6.98 -0.24 14.03
C SER A 126 6.71 -0.39 12.52
N PHE A 127 7.12 0.59 11.68
CA PHE A 127 7.08 0.44 10.22
C PHE A 127 8.06 -0.65 9.74
N THR A 128 9.30 -0.63 10.23
CA THR A 128 10.32 -1.64 9.90
C THR A 128 9.91 -3.03 10.38
N GLU A 129 9.29 -3.13 11.54
CA GLU A 129 8.77 -4.39 12.08
C GLU A 129 7.63 -4.96 11.22
N LEU A 130 6.68 -4.13 10.77
CA LEU A 130 5.62 -4.53 9.84
C LEU A 130 6.17 -5.05 8.51
N VAL A 131 7.14 -4.35 7.92
CA VAL A 131 7.79 -4.76 6.67
C VAL A 131 8.47 -6.13 6.83
N SER A 132 9.08 -6.38 7.98
CA SER A 132 9.81 -7.64 8.24
C SER A 132 8.90 -8.81 8.58
N SER A 133 7.82 -8.54 9.32
CA SER A 133 6.91 -9.59 9.79
C SER A 133 5.91 -10.00 8.72
N TYR A 134 5.59 -9.07 7.79
CA TYR A 134 4.54 -9.27 6.79
C TYR A 134 4.96 -8.76 5.41
N PRO A 135 6.03 -9.32 4.81
CA PRO A 135 6.49 -8.86 3.50
C PRO A 135 5.48 -9.28 2.42
N ALA A 136 4.88 -8.29 1.75
CA ALA A 136 4.16 -8.56 0.51
C ALA A 136 5.14 -8.94 -0.60
N THR A 137 4.72 -9.78 -1.53
CA THR A 137 5.58 -10.26 -2.61
C THR A 137 4.91 -10.01 -3.97
N LEU A 138 5.65 -9.37 -4.88
CA LEU A 138 5.26 -9.23 -6.26
C LEU A 138 6.07 -10.23 -7.10
N THR A 139 5.37 -11.06 -7.86
CA THR A 139 5.98 -12.06 -8.74
C THR A 139 5.65 -11.71 -10.19
N PHE A 140 6.67 -11.67 -11.05
CA PHE A 140 6.52 -11.60 -12.49
C PHE A 140 6.96 -12.90 -13.13
N LYS A 141 6.16 -13.40 -14.08
CA LYS A 141 6.55 -14.48 -14.99
C LYS A 141 6.62 -13.92 -16.40
N VAL A 142 7.80 -13.97 -16.98
CA VAL A 142 8.06 -13.62 -18.38
C VAL A 142 8.20 -14.93 -19.16
N SER A 143 7.36 -15.13 -20.15
CA SER A 143 7.37 -16.33 -21.00
C SER A 143 7.38 -15.95 -22.45
N TRP A 144 7.87 -16.85 -23.32
CA TRP A 144 7.98 -16.61 -24.75
C TRP A 144 7.64 -17.86 -25.55
N ASN A 145 7.00 -17.62 -26.70
CA ASN A 145 6.69 -18.64 -27.67
C ASN A 145 7.41 -18.32 -29.00
N PRO A 146 8.08 -19.29 -29.63
CA PRO A 146 8.66 -19.09 -30.95
C PRO A 146 7.58 -18.98 -32.02
N ASN A 147 7.66 -17.94 -32.84
CA ASN A 147 6.89 -17.82 -34.07
C ASN A 147 7.66 -18.47 -35.18
N ARG A 148 7.01 -19.33 -35.98
CA ARG A 148 7.66 -20.11 -37.05
C ARG A 148 7.08 -19.73 -38.42
N ASP A 149 7.91 -19.78 -39.43
CA ASP A 149 7.49 -19.67 -40.84
C ASP A 149 6.85 -20.99 -41.34
N GLN A 150 6.43 -20.98 -42.59
CA GLN A 150 5.82 -22.15 -43.24
C GLN A 150 6.78 -23.35 -43.34
N ASN A 151 8.09 -23.12 -43.23
CA ASN A 151 9.13 -24.15 -43.27
C ASN A 151 9.52 -24.63 -41.86
N GLY A 152 8.88 -24.07 -40.79
CA GLY A 152 9.17 -24.42 -39.40
C GLY A 152 10.33 -23.65 -38.77
N ASN A 153 10.97 -22.71 -39.50
CA ASN A 153 12.07 -21.90 -38.96
C ASN A 153 11.52 -20.83 -37.99
N ILE A 154 12.24 -20.60 -36.91
CA ILE A 154 11.87 -19.54 -35.95
C ILE A 154 12.18 -18.17 -36.56
N THR A 155 11.16 -17.33 -36.72
CA THR A 155 11.27 -15.97 -37.27
C THR A 155 11.26 -14.89 -36.22
N SER A 156 10.63 -15.15 -35.10
CA SER A 156 10.52 -14.20 -33.95
C SER A 156 10.02 -14.92 -32.72
N TYR A 157 9.90 -14.19 -31.62
CA TYR A 157 9.31 -14.68 -30.37
C TYR A 157 8.19 -13.74 -29.91
N SER A 158 7.05 -14.31 -29.52
CA SER A 158 5.99 -13.58 -28.80
C SER A 158 6.27 -13.62 -27.31
N LEU A 159 6.31 -12.46 -26.69
CA LEU A 159 6.54 -12.28 -25.26
C LEU A 159 5.22 -12.17 -24.52
N PHE A 160 5.10 -12.86 -23.39
CA PHE A 160 3.97 -12.80 -22.49
C PHE A 160 4.48 -12.49 -21.08
N VAL A 161 3.87 -11.52 -20.42
CA VAL A 161 4.21 -11.15 -19.06
C VAL A 161 2.97 -11.24 -18.20
N SER A 162 3.07 -11.95 -17.10
CA SER A 162 2.05 -11.96 -16.05
C SER A 162 2.67 -11.56 -14.72
N GLY A 163 1.90 -10.84 -13.91
CA GLY A 163 2.28 -10.44 -12.57
C GLY A 163 1.23 -10.88 -11.56
N SER A 164 1.65 -11.23 -10.38
CA SER A 164 0.78 -11.56 -9.25
C SER A 164 1.32 -10.96 -7.97
N LEU A 165 0.40 -10.41 -7.18
CA LEU A 165 0.68 -9.90 -5.83
C LEU A 165 0.25 -10.94 -4.80
N GLU A 166 1.10 -11.22 -3.85
CA GLU A 166 0.82 -12.07 -2.72
C GLU A 166 0.90 -11.26 -1.43
N LEU A 167 -0.20 -11.20 -0.69
CA LEU A 167 -0.25 -10.62 0.66
C LEU A 167 -0.13 -11.74 1.70
N PRO A 168 0.64 -11.54 2.76
CA PRO A 168 0.70 -12.47 3.89
C PRO A 168 -0.69 -12.73 4.48
N MET A 169 -0.98 -13.98 4.82
CA MET A 169 -2.26 -14.39 5.39
C MET A 169 -2.63 -13.56 6.63
N ALA A 170 -1.66 -13.16 7.44
CA ALA A 170 -1.86 -12.31 8.61
C ALA A 170 -2.39 -10.90 8.26
N LEU A 171 -2.12 -10.38 7.06
CA LEU A 171 -2.72 -9.13 6.58
C LEU A 171 -4.11 -9.39 6.00
N VAL A 172 -4.27 -10.48 5.24
CA VAL A 172 -5.57 -10.88 4.67
C VAL A 172 -6.60 -11.08 5.79
N SER A 173 -6.23 -11.76 6.88
CA SER A 173 -7.10 -11.96 8.05
C SER A 173 -7.46 -10.66 8.79
N ARG A 174 -6.71 -9.58 8.56
CA ARG A 174 -6.99 -8.23 9.10
C ARG A 174 -7.76 -7.35 8.12
N GLY A 175 -8.29 -7.90 7.03
CA GLY A 175 -9.10 -7.18 6.05
C GLY A 175 -8.32 -6.49 4.93
N TYR A 176 -7.00 -6.75 4.78
CA TYR A 176 -6.22 -6.25 3.66
C TYR A 176 -6.36 -7.18 2.45
N PHE A 177 -6.56 -6.59 1.28
CA PHE A 177 -6.65 -7.31 0.01
C PHE A 177 -6.23 -6.38 -1.14
N TYR A 178 -6.22 -6.90 -2.36
CA TYR A 178 -6.00 -6.08 -3.56
C TYR A 178 -7.03 -6.44 -4.63
N GLN A 179 -7.27 -5.48 -5.52
CA GLN A 179 -8.17 -5.64 -6.67
C GLN A 179 -7.62 -4.93 -7.90
N ASN A 180 -8.22 -5.17 -9.06
CA ASN A 180 -7.87 -4.51 -10.33
C ASN A 180 -6.40 -4.72 -10.74
N GLY A 181 -5.82 -5.89 -10.40
CA GLY A 181 -4.43 -6.22 -10.75
C GLY A 181 -4.25 -6.28 -12.26
N THR A 182 -3.33 -5.48 -12.80
CA THR A 182 -2.96 -5.48 -14.22
C THR A 182 -1.46 -5.50 -14.38
N THR A 183 -1.00 -6.19 -15.43
CA THR A 183 0.42 -6.30 -15.78
C THR A 183 0.64 -5.78 -17.18
N SER A 184 1.68 -5.00 -17.35
CA SER A 184 2.17 -4.57 -18.66
C SER A 184 3.69 -4.61 -18.72
N TYR A 185 4.24 -4.55 -19.92
CA TYR A 185 5.68 -4.45 -20.11
C TYR A 185 6.01 -3.53 -21.29
N SER A 186 7.22 -2.98 -21.26
CA SER A 186 7.82 -2.31 -22.41
C SER A 186 9.25 -2.79 -22.60
N LYS A 187 9.64 -2.95 -23.88
CA LYS A 187 11.00 -3.32 -24.27
C LYS A 187 11.83 -2.06 -24.49
N ASN A 188 13.00 -1.99 -23.89
CA ASN A 188 13.94 -0.90 -24.08
C ASN A 188 14.97 -1.23 -25.18
N TYR A 189 15.62 -0.21 -25.73
CA TYR A 189 16.69 -0.37 -26.76
C TYR A 189 17.92 -1.11 -26.25
N ASP A 190 18.15 -1.12 -24.92
CA ASP A 190 19.27 -1.78 -24.25
C ASP A 190 18.99 -3.25 -23.87
N GLU A 191 18.03 -3.89 -24.55
CA GLU A 191 17.59 -5.27 -24.31
C GLU A 191 17.02 -5.53 -22.91
N THR A 192 16.69 -4.48 -22.19
CA THR A 192 16.00 -4.60 -20.90
C THR A 192 14.49 -4.54 -21.08
N LEU A 193 13.76 -5.10 -20.11
CA LEU A 193 12.30 -4.97 -20.01
C LEU A 193 11.93 -4.15 -18.77
N ASN A 194 11.01 -3.23 -18.95
CA ASN A 194 10.29 -2.63 -17.82
C ASN A 194 9.01 -3.45 -17.60
N LEU A 195 8.90 -4.06 -16.44
CA LEU A 195 7.74 -4.83 -16.01
C LEU A 195 6.92 -3.95 -15.07
N THR A 196 5.69 -3.63 -15.44
CA THR A 196 4.81 -2.78 -14.62
C THR A 196 3.64 -3.59 -14.10
N TYR A 197 3.39 -3.49 -12.80
CA TYR A 197 2.21 -4.02 -12.13
C TYR A 197 1.44 -2.88 -11.48
N LYS A 198 0.12 -2.87 -11.68
CA LYS A 198 -0.80 -1.89 -11.08
C LYS A 198 -1.93 -2.63 -10.39
N CYS A 199 -2.34 -2.14 -9.23
CA CYS A 199 -3.57 -2.59 -8.56
C CYS A 199 -4.03 -1.54 -7.57
N ASP A 200 -5.22 -1.75 -7.00
CA ASP A 200 -5.69 -1.04 -5.83
C ASP A 200 -5.40 -1.91 -4.60
N LEU A 201 -4.58 -1.41 -3.70
CA LEU A 201 -4.42 -2.00 -2.37
C LEU A 201 -5.58 -1.53 -1.50
N CYS A 202 -6.27 -2.45 -0.85
CA CYS A 202 -7.53 -2.20 -0.18
C CYS A 202 -7.49 -2.67 1.28
N HIS A 203 -8.25 -1.99 2.12
CA HIS A 203 -8.59 -2.44 3.47
C HIS A 203 -10.08 -2.31 3.68
N TYR A 204 -10.72 -3.39 4.13
CA TYR A 204 -12.12 -3.39 4.53
C TYR A 204 -12.23 -2.97 6.00
N ASP A 205 -12.96 -1.90 6.28
CA ASP A 205 -13.03 -1.29 7.61
C ASP A 205 -13.96 -2.02 8.60
N GLY A 206 -14.69 -3.03 8.13
CA GLY A 206 -15.67 -3.76 8.94
C GLY A 206 -17.03 -3.06 9.08
N TYR A 207 -17.16 -1.82 8.58
CA TYR A 207 -18.40 -1.03 8.62
C TYR A 207 -19.07 -0.85 7.25
N GLY A 208 -18.63 -1.62 6.25
CA GLY A 208 -19.17 -1.58 4.90
C GLY A 208 -18.39 -0.69 3.93
N GLN A 209 -17.26 -0.13 4.34
CA GLN A 209 -16.46 0.75 3.51
C GLN A 209 -15.09 0.14 3.20
N THR A 210 -14.52 0.55 2.07
CA THR A 210 -13.21 0.12 1.62
C THR A 210 -12.30 1.32 1.44
N ILE A 211 -11.19 1.34 2.17
CA ILE A 211 -10.10 2.29 2.00
C ILE A 211 -9.20 1.76 0.89
N LYS A 212 -8.81 2.60 -0.06
CA LYS A 212 -8.05 2.20 -1.25
C LYS A 212 -6.82 3.05 -1.44
N GLU A 213 -5.72 2.43 -1.83
CA GLU A 213 -4.51 3.10 -2.31
C GLU A 213 -4.16 2.55 -3.70
N PRO A 214 -4.30 3.33 -4.76
CA PRO A 214 -3.81 2.95 -6.08
C PRO A 214 -2.29 2.81 -6.06
N ILE A 215 -1.77 1.68 -6.51
CA ILE A 215 -0.33 1.44 -6.56
C ILE A 215 0.12 1.05 -7.95
N SER A 216 1.32 1.52 -8.31
CA SER A 216 1.97 1.19 -9.58
C SER A 216 3.46 0.99 -9.34
N PHE A 217 3.98 -0.18 -9.71
CA PHE A 217 5.40 -0.51 -9.61
C PHE A 217 5.96 -0.86 -10.97
N THR A 218 7.09 -0.27 -11.31
CA THR A 218 7.84 -0.60 -12.53
C THR A 218 9.23 -1.09 -12.14
N HIS A 219 9.55 -2.32 -12.54
CA HIS A 219 10.84 -2.94 -12.31
C HIS A 219 11.55 -3.12 -13.64
N LYS A 220 12.80 -2.65 -13.72
CA LYS A 220 13.66 -2.88 -14.88
C LYS A 220 14.44 -4.17 -14.68
N ILE A 221 14.31 -5.11 -15.62
CA ILE A 221 15.07 -6.35 -15.63
C ILE A 221 15.95 -6.42 -16.88
N ARG A 222 17.10 -7.06 -16.76
CA ARG A 222 17.89 -7.48 -17.91
C ARG A 222 17.34 -8.83 -18.32
N ALA A 223 16.54 -8.84 -19.35
CA ALA A 223 16.11 -10.09 -19.94
C ALA A 223 17.34 -10.68 -20.67
N CYS A 224 18.06 -11.59 -20.03
CA CYS A 224 18.94 -12.50 -20.75
C CYS A 224 18.05 -13.46 -21.55
N LEU A 225 17.33 -12.89 -22.52
CA LEU A 225 16.63 -13.67 -23.52
C LEU A 225 17.74 -14.20 -24.47
N ASN A 226 18.45 -15.24 -24.03
CA ASN A 226 19.19 -16.06 -24.93
C ASN A 226 18.17 -16.73 -25.85
N PHE A 227 17.62 -15.93 -26.77
CA PHE A 227 16.91 -16.50 -27.91
C PHE A 227 17.97 -17.32 -28.64
N PRO A 228 17.79 -18.63 -28.81
CA PRO A 228 18.65 -19.36 -29.71
C PRO A 228 18.52 -18.67 -31.06
N VAL A 229 19.64 -18.13 -31.54
CA VAL A 229 19.79 -17.55 -32.87
C VAL A 229 19.74 -18.70 -33.88
#